data_ddaa078eb0465a711022258dce778523
#
_entry.id   ddaa078eb0465a711022258dce778523
#
_cell.length_a   1.000
_cell.length_b   1.000
_cell.length_c   1.000
_cell.angle_alpha   90.00
_cell.angle_beta   90.00
_cell.angle_gamma   90.00
#
_symmetry.space_group_name_H-M   'P 1'
#
loop_
_entity.id
_entity.type
_entity.pdbx_description
1 polymer ?
#
loop_
_entity_poly.entity_id
_entity_poly.type
_entity_poly.pdbx_seq_one_letter_code
_entity_poly.pdbx_strand_id
1 'polypeptide(L)'
;MQGVENLRPFLFPAISSITIMNTEPEAKTNEYLRGIVANLPEKPGVYQYLNTEGTIIYVGKAKNLKKRVYSYFSKEHEPGKTRVLVSKIADIRYIVVNTEEDALLLENNLIKKYKPRYNVLLKDDKTYPSICVQNEYFPRIFRTRKIIKNGSSYYGPYSHLPSMYAVLDLIKHLYPLRTCNLNLSPENIRAGKFKVCLEYHIKKCAGPCVGLQSHEDYLKNIDEIKEILKGNTQDISRMLVEKMQELANEMKFEEAQKIKEKYLLIENYRSKSEVVSSVLHNICLLYTSDAADDM
;
A
#
# COMPACT_ATOMS: atom_id res chain seq x y z
N MET A 1 34.87 -19.22 -37.32
CA MET A 1 35.52 -17.89 -37.50
C MET A 1 34.83 -16.91 -36.63
N GLN A 2 35.58 -16.43 -35.63
CA GLN A 2 35.59 -15.09 -34.99
C GLN A 2 34.29 -14.67 -34.29
N GLY A 3 34.29 -14.24 -33.05
CA GLY A 3 35.36 -13.91 -32.10
C GLY A 3 34.73 -13.66 -30.76
N VAL A 4 35.38 -14.14 -29.73
CA VAL A 4 35.04 -13.97 -28.33
C VAL A 4 35.76 -12.71 -27.85
N GLU A 5 35.05 -11.63 -27.50
CA GLU A 5 35.66 -10.45 -26.89
C GLU A 5 35.75 -10.61 -25.38
N ASN A 6 36.98 -10.59 -24.91
CA ASN A 6 37.43 -10.61 -23.55
C ASN A 6 36.96 -9.36 -22.76
N LEU A 7 36.18 -9.53 -21.74
CA LEU A 7 36.03 -8.55 -20.66
C LEU A 7 37.12 -8.79 -19.59
N ARG A 8 38.06 -7.86 -19.50
CA ARG A 8 39.13 -7.85 -18.49
C ARG A 8 38.57 -7.55 -17.11
N PRO A 9 39.02 -8.25 -16.06
CA PRO A 9 38.72 -7.87 -14.70
C PRO A 9 39.51 -6.61 -14.30
N PHE A 10 38.81 -5.66 -13.66
CA PHE A 10 39.44 -4.48 -13.03
C PHE A 10 40.31 -4.95 -11.88
N LEU A 11 41.62 -4.81 -12.01
CA LEU A 11 42.60 -4.93 -10.92
C LEU A 11 42.49 -3.68 -10.01
N PHE A 12 42.15 -3.90 -8.74
CA PHE A 12 42.41 -2.92 -7.70
C PHE A 12 43.86 -3.00 -7.27
N PRO A 13 44.57 -1.87 -7.02
CA PRO A 13 45.96 -1.90 -6.60
C PRO A 13 46.08 -2.47 -5.18
N ALA A 14 47.05 -3.35 -5.00
CA ALA A 14 47.46 -3.90 -3.73
C ALA A 14 47.93 -2.77 -2.79
N ILE A 15 47.24 -2.59 -1.65
CA ILE A 15 47.68 -1.71 -0.56
C ILE A 15 48.63 -2.54 0.33
N SER A 16 49.89 -2.13 0.34
CA SER A 16 50.97 -2.64 1.18
C SER A 16 50.62 -2.50 2.69
N SER A 17 50.90 -3.55 3.42
CA SER A 17 51.19 -3.72 4.85
C SER A 17 50.91 -2.52 5.76
N ILE A 18 49.74 -2.56 6.44
CA ILE A 18 49.48 -1.75 7.63
C ILE A 18 49.60 -2.67 8.85
N THR A 19 50.50 -2.27 9.74
CA THR A 19 50.76 -2.86 11.06
C THR A 19 49.46 -2.95 11.85
N ILE A 20 49.05 -4.20 12.19
CA ILE A 20 47.87 -4.47 13.02
C ILE A 20 48.22 -4.10 14.46
N MET A 21 47.79 -2.93 14.90
CA MET A 21 47.63 -2.66 16.33
C MET A 21 46.34 -3.40 16.78
N ASN A 22 46.47 -4.37 17.67
CA ASN A 22 45.38 -5.06 18.35
C ASN A 22 44.60 -4.07 19.21
N THR A 23 43.62 -3.36 18.62
CA THR A 23 42.56 -2.68 19.34
C THR A 23 41.38 -3.63 19.39
N GLU A 24 40.80 -3.78 20.59
CA GLU A 24 39.69 -4.70 20.86
C GLU A 24 38.56 -4.61 19.80
N PRO A 25 37.99 -5.73 19.33
CA PRO A 25 37.02 -5.75 18.25
C PRO A 25 35.76 -4.91 18.56
N GLU A 26 35.40 -4.74 19.83
CA GLU A 26 34.24 -3.90 20.25
C GLU A 26 34.46 -2.41 20.04
N ALA A 27 35.68 -1.88 20.25
CA ALA A 27 35.97 -0.46 20.06
C ALA A 27 35.93 -0.04 18.58
N LYS A 28 36.47 -0.88 17.69
CA LYS A 28 36.42 -0.65 16.23
C LYS A 28 35.01 -0.68 15.68
N THR A 29 34.18 -1.60 16.17
CA THR A 29 32.76 -1.70 15.74
C THR A 29 31.98 -0.46 16.18
N ASN A 30 32.25 0.08 17.35
CA ASN A 30 31.54 1.25 17.88
C ASN A 30 31.89 2.54 17.12
N GLU A 31 33.15 2.73 16.73
CA GLU A 31 33.59 3.86 15.92
C GLU A 31 33.04 3.80 14.49
N TYR A 32 33.05 2.63 13.87
CA TYR A 32 32.44 2.36 12.56
C TYR A 32 30.95 2.67 12.56
N LEU A 33 30.18 2.18 13.52
CA LEU A 33 28.74 2.44 13.62
C LEU A 33 28.44 3.93 13.85
N ARG A 34 29.26 4.64 14.67
CA ARG A 34 29.13 6.09 14.85
C ARG A 34 29.35 6.85 13.54
N GLY A 35 30.30 6.41 12.73
CA GLY A 35 30.57 6.98 11.40
C GLY A 35 29.35 6.83 10.47
N ILE A 36 28.71 5.65 10.44
CA ILE A 36 27.47 5.44 9.68
C ILE A 36 26.37 6.37 10.19
N VAL A 37 26.14 6.41 11.50
CA VAL A 37 25.07 7.21 12.11
C VAL A 37 25.23 8.70 11.83
N ALA A 38 26.46 9.21 11.84
CA ALA A 38 26.76 10.61 11.54
C ALA A 38 26.36 11.01 10.12
N ASN A 39 26.48 10.07 9.17
CA ASN A 39 26.19 10.28 7.74
C ASN A 39 24.76 9.91 7.33
N LEU A 40 23.90 9.47 8.26
CA LEU A 40 22.51 9.17 7.96
C LEU A 40 21.72 10.42 7.53
N PRO A 41 20.85 10.32 6.52
CA PRO A 41 20.01 11.44 6.10
C PRO A 41 18.92 11.77 7.12
N GLU A 42 18.56 13.06 7.20
CA GLU A 42 17.46 13.56 8.02
C GLU A 42 16.12 13.45 7.28
N LYS A 43 15.84 12.30 6.69
CA LYS A 43 14.64 11.99 5.90
C LYS A 43 13.89 10.81 6.49
N PRO A 44 12.60 10.64 6.14
CA PRO A 44 11.86 9.43 6.47
C PRO A 44 12.50 8.19 5.85
N GLY A 45 12.39 7.05 6.52
CA GLY A 45 12.91 5.81 5.98
C GLY A 45 12.84 4.63 6.94
N VAL A 46 13.41 3.53 6.49
CA VAL A 46 13.53 2.29 7.25
C VAL A 46 15.00 1.96 7.45
N TYR A 47 15.37 1.58 8.66
CA TYR A 47 16.71 1.12 9.01
C TYR A 47 16.67 -0.36 9.40
N GLN A 48 17.76 -1.05 9.12
CA GLN A 48 17.97 -2.47 9.38
C GLN A 48 19.25 -2.64 10.15
N TYR A 49 19.22 -3.36 11.26
CA TYR A 49 20.39 -3.73 12.02
C TYR A 49 20.82 -5.15 11.67
N LEU A 50 22.10 -5.31 11.37
CA LEU A 50 22.71 -6.58 11.03
C LEU A 50 23.67 -7.01 12.14
N ASN A 51 23.77 -8.32 12.35
CA ASN A 51 24.79 -8.90 13.22
C ASN A 51 26.12 -9.13 12.47
N THR A 52 27.11 -9.70 13.16
CA THR A 52 28.42 -10.04 12.57
C THR A 52 28.36 -11.04 11.42
N GLU A 53 27.29 -11.80 11.31
CA GLU A 53 27.06 -12.78 10.24
C GLU A 53 26.36 -12.15 9.01
N GLY A 54 26.06 -10.83 9.06
CA GLY A 54 25.31 -10.14 8.02
C GLY A 54 23.80 -10.41 8.03
N THR A 55 23.30 -11.10 9.07
CA THR A 55 21.86 -11.40 9.21
C THR A 55 21.13 -10.18 9.76
N ILE A 56 19.98 -9.83 9.18
CA ILE A 56 19.11 -8.76 9.67
C ILE A 56 18.43 -9.21 10.97
N ILE A 57 18.80 -8.55 12.07
CA ILE A 57 18.29 -8.88 13.42
C ILE A 57 17.16 -7.95 13.88
N TYR A 58 17.04 -6.76 13.28
CA TYR A 58 15.99 -5.78 13.57
C TYR A 58 15.71 -4.90 12.37
N VAL A 59 14.45 -4.53 12.18
CA VAL A 59 13.98 -3.55 11.20
C VAL A 59 13.13 -2.51 11.92
N GLY A 60 13.31 -1.23 11.62
CA GLY A 60 12.51 -0.16 12.22
C GLY A 60 12.29 1.00 11.28
N LYS A 61 11.12 1.65 11.38
CA LYS A 61 10.82 2.90 10.67
C LYS A 61 11.32 4.14 11.42
N ALA A 62 11.55 5.20 10.67
CA ALA A 62 11.88 6.51 11.21
C ALA A 62 11.22 7.62 10.39
N LYS A 63 10.72 8.66 11.06
CA LYS A 63 10.38 9.95 10.44
C LYS A 63 11.64 10.75 10.08
N ASN A 64 12.70 10.54 10.85
CA ASN A 64 14.04 11.09 10.62
C ASN A 64 15.04 9.97 10.97
N LEU A 65 15.68 9.39 9.95
CA LEU A 65 16.60 8.27 10.10
C LEU A 65 17.74 8.60 11.05
N LYS A 66 18.40 9.75 10.85
CA LYS A 66 19.53 10.17 11.67
C LYS A 66 19.18 10.28 13.15
N LYS A 67 18.12 11.04 13.49
CA LYS A 67 17.67 11.21 14.88
C LYS A 67 17.26 9.90 15.52
N ARG A 68 16.55 9.05 14.79
CA ARG A 68 16.04 7.78 15.30
C ARG A 68 17.16 6.79 15.56
N VAL A 69 18.06 6.58 14.61
CA VAL A 69 19.16 5.64 14.75
C VAL A 69 20.15 6.15 15.81
N TYR A 70 20.48 7.45 15.82
CA TYR A 70 21.33 8.06 16.84
C TYR A 70 20.82 7.79 18.27
N SER A 71 19.50 7.79 18.48
CA SER A 71 18.92 7.54 19.81
C SER A 71 19.23 6.15 20.41
N TYR A 72 19.62 5.18 19.59
CA TYR A 72 20.05 3.86 20.06
C TYR A 72 21.50 3.85 20.57
N PHE A 73 22.33 4.78 20.10
CA PHE A 73 23.76 4.83 20.44
C PHE A 73 24.12 5.95 21.40
N SER A 74 23.21 6.91 21.63
CA SER A 74 23.45 8.08 22.50
C SER A 74 22.95 7.93 23.93
N LYS A 75 22.08 6.94 24.21
CA LYS A 75 21.48 6.72 25.53
C LYS A 75 22.05 5.47 26.18
N GLU A 76 22.35 5.55 27.45
CA GLU A 76 22.50 4.34 28.27
C GLU A 76 21.13 3.66 28.36
N HIS A 77 21.03 2.48 27.80
CA HIS A 77 19.79 1.71 27.85
C HIS A 77 19.73 0.93 29.17
N GLU A 78 18.60 1.03 29.84
CA GLU A 78 18.30 0.18 30.97
C GLU A 78 18.42 -1.31 30.61
N PRO A 79 18.72 -2.20 31.58
CA PRO A 79 18.80 -3.63 31.34
C PRO A 79 17.51 -4.14 30.66
N GLY A 80 17.62 -4.63 29.42
CA GLY A 80 16.46 -5.08 28.67
C GLY A 80 16.76 -5.43 27.22
N LYS A 81 15.70 -5.71 26.45
CA LYS A 81 15.78 -6.17 25.04
C LYS A 81 16.57 -5.19 24.15
N THR A 82 16.45 -3.90 24.38
CA THR A 82 17.15 -2.86 23.58
C THR A 82 18.64 -2.91 23.79
N ARG A 83 19.13 -3.06 25.03
CA ARG A 83 20.55 -3.19 25.32
C ARG A 83 21.15 -4.42 24.65
N VAL A 84 20.46 -5.57 24.73
CA VAL A 84 20.88 -6.81 24.05
C VAL A 84 20.86 -6.66 22.53
N LEU A 85 19.90 -5.91 21.96
CA LEU A 85 19.88 -5.63 20.53
C LEU A 85 21.10 -4.79 20.13
N VAL A 86 21.32 -3.66 20.83
CA VAL A 86 22.41 -2.73 20.51
C VAL A 86 23.78 -3.41 20.58
N SER A 87 24.02 -4.28 21.57
CA SER A 87 25.30 -5.01 21.69
C SER A 87 25.56 -6.01 20.56
N LYS A 88 24.55 -6.35 19.75
CA LYS A 88 24.67 -7.29 18.62
C LYS A 88 24.68 -6.61 17.24
N ILE A 89 24.58 -5.29 17.20
CA ILE A 89 24.64 -4.55 15.93
C ILE A 89 26.09 -4.50 15.46
N ALA A 90 26.35 -5.05 14.29
CA ALA A 90 27.63 -4.97 13.60
C ALA A 90 27.58 -4.05 12.38
N ASP A 91 26.41 -3.89 11.76
CA ASP A 91 26.21 -3.04 10.59
C ASP A 91 24.80 -2.43 10.56
N ILE A 92 24.65 -1.33 9.83
CA ILE A 92 23.40 -0.58 9.68
C ILE A 92 23.15 -0.35 8.18
N ARG A 93 22.02 -0.86 7.67
CA ARG A 93 21.50 -0.51 6.35
C ARG A 93 20.28 0.37 6.50
N TYR A 94 20.03 1.22 5.52
CA TYR A 94 18.85 2.08 5.52
C TYR A 94 18.31 2.28 4.11
N ILE A 95 17.01 2.57 4.03
CA ILE A 95 16.29 2.89 2.81
C ILE A 95 15.54 4.19 3.07
N VAL A 96 15.81 5.21 2.25
CA VAL A 96 15.10 6.50 2.32
C VAL A 96 13.81 6.38 1.53
N VAL A 97 12.74 6.94 2.07
CA VAL A 97 11.42 7.03 1.42
C VAL A 97 10.91 8.46 1.49
N ASN A 98 9.85 8.76 0.75
CA ASN A 98 9.32 10.12 0.67
C ASN A 98 8.46 10.49 1.89
N THR A 99 7.72 9.53 2.45
CA THR A 99 6.75 9.78 3.52
C THR A 99 6.93 8.84 4.70
N GLU A 100 6.36 9.21 5.86
CA GLU A 100 6.34 8.34 7.05
C GLU A 100 5.46 7.09 6.82
N GLU A 101 4.41 7.21 6.02
CA GLU A 101 3.53 6.11 5.64
C GLU A 101 4.25 5.09 4.76
N ASP A 102 5.04 5.56 3.79
CA ASP A 102 5.88 4.67 2.98
C ASP A 102 6.87 3.91 3.87
N ALA A 103 7.47 4.60 4.86
CA ALA A 103 8.35 3.96 5.83
C ALA A 103 7.61 2.88 6.65
N LEU A 104 6.37 3.14 7.07
CA LEU A 104 5.55 2.18 7.82
C LEU A 104 5.22 0.93 6.99
N LEU A 105 4.84 1.11 5.72
CA LEU A 105 4.53 0.01 4.81
C LEU A 105 5.77 -0.81 4.49
N LEU A 106 6.89 -0.15 4.23
CA LEU A 106 8.16 -0.80 3.95
C LEU A 106 8.69 -1.57 5.17
N GLU A 107 8.62 -1.00 6.38
CA GLU A 107 8.97 -1.68 7.63
C GLU A 107 8.18 -2.99 7.78
N ASN A 108 6.85 -2.94 7.59
CA ASN A 108 5.99 -4.12 7.69
C ASN A 108 6.38 -5.21 6.68
N ASN A 109 6.66 -4.83 5.44
CA ASN A 109 7.07 -5.76 4.38
C ASN A 109 8.42 -6.41 4.69
N LEU A 110 9.40 -5.61 5.13
CA LEU A 110 10.73 -6.12 5.49
C LEU A 110 10.70 -7.02 6.73
N ILE A 111 9.89 -6.69 7.75
CA ILE A 111 9.71 -7.57 8.92
C ILE A 111 9.12 -8.92 8.51
N LYS A 112 8.15 -8.93 7.60
CA LYS A 112 7.55 -10.19 7.09
C LYS A 112 8.52 -10.99 6.25
N LYS A 113 9.28 -10.32 5.37
CA LYS A 113 10.27 -10.96 4.51
C LYS A 113 11.40 -11.60 5.31
N TYR A 114 12.00 -10.86 6.25
CA TYR A 114 13.20 -11.29 6.97
C TYR A 114 12.94 -11.91 8.33
N LYS A 115 11.74 -11.76 8.91
CA LYS A 115 11.32 -12.26 10.23
C LYS A 115 12.37 -12.01 11.34
N PRO A 116 12.87 -10.76 11.50
CA PRO A 116 14.04 -10.47 12.33
C PRO A 116 13.81 -10.88 13.78
N ARG A 117 14.85 -11.37 14.46
CA ARG A 117 14.74 -11.93 15.80
C ARG A 117 14.17 -10.95 16.83
N TYR A 118 14.58 -9.68 16.76
CA TYR A 118 14.24 -8.66 17.77
C TYR A 118 12.97 -7.87 17.47
N ASN A 119 12.34 -8.02 16.30
CA ASN A 119 10.99 -7.51 16.07
C ASN A 119 9.99 -8.46 16.75
N VAL A 120 9.22 -7.92 17.71
CA VAL A 120 8.17 -8.68 18.43
C VAL A 120 6.81 -8.48 17.72
N LEU A 121 6.54 -7.24 17.34
CA LEU A 121 5.32 -6.85 16.61
C LEU A 121 5.49 -7.08 15.11
N LEU A 122 4.38 -7.19 14.38
CA LEU A 122 4.30 -7.31 12.91
C LEU A 122 4.86 -8.62 12.33
N LYS A 123 5.17 -9.62 13.16
CA LYS A 123 5.56 -10.96 12.69
C LYS A 123 4.36 -11.82 12.31
N ASP A 124 3.15 -11.42 12.71
CA ASP A 124 1.93 -12.10 12.29
C ASP A 124 1.67 -11.87 10.80
N ASP A 125 0.92 -12.78 10.17
CA ASP A 125 0.57 -12.70 8.75
C ASP A 125 -0.45 -11.60 8.44
N LYS A 126 -0.87 -10.80 9.44
CA LYS A 126 -1.81 -9.69 9.24
C LYS A 126 -1.14 -8.57 8.45
N THR A 127 -1.54 -8.44 7.20
CA THR A 127 -1.16 -7.33 6.33
C THR A 127 -2.06 -6.12 6.57
N TYR A 128 -1.62 -4.95 6.13
CA TYR A 128 -2.53 -3.83 6.00
C TYR A 128 -3.67 -4.19 5.04
N PRO A 129 -4.91 -3.79 5.34
CA PRO A 129 -6.05 -4.09 4.48
C PRO A 129 -5.96 -3.35 3.15
N SER A 130 -6.54 -3.96 2.13
CA SER A 130 -6.74 -3.39 0.81
C SER A 130 -8.24 -3.44 0.45
N ILE A 131 -8.66 -2.61 -0.48
CA ILE A 131 -9.96 -2.69 -1.12
C ILE A 131 -9.83 -3.62 -2.31
N CYS A 132 -10.65 -4.66 -2.35
CA CYS A 132 -10.70 -5.63 -3.44
C CYS A 132 -11.89 -5.32 -4.34
N VAL A 133 -11.65 -5.23 -5.64
CA VAL A 133 -12.67 -5.34 -6.70
C VAL A 133 -12.56 -6.76 -7.24
N GLN A 134 -13.52 -7.61 -6.86
CA GLN A 134 -13.46 -9.05 -7.14
C GLN A 134 -13.71 -9.33 -8.61
N ASN A 135 -12.92 -10.23 -9.21
CA ASN A 135 -13.11 -10.69 -10.59
C ASN A 135 -14.25 -11.70 -10.64
N GLU A 136 -15.45 -11.21 -10.88
CA GLU A 136 -16.68 -12.01 -11.09
C GLU A 136 -17.61 -11.26 -12.06
N TYR A 137 -18.64 -11.92 -12.59
CA TYR A 137 -19.51 -11.35 -13.61
C TYR A 137 -20.15 -10.02 -13.18
N PHE A 138 -20.60 -9.90 -11.92
CA PHE A 138 -20.97 -8.64 -11.28
C PHE A 138 -19.99 -8.38 -10.12
N PRO A 139 -18.89 -7.64 -10.33
CA PRO A 139 -17.83 -7.44 -9.33
C PRO A 139 -18.33 -6.87 -8.01
N ARG A 140 -17.92 -7.49 -6.88
CA ARG A 140 -18.14 -6.94 -5.54
C ARG A 140 -16.93 -6.13 -5.10
N ILE A 141 -17.20 -5.15 -4.24
CA ILE A 141 -16.16 -4.30 -3.64
C ILE A 141 -16.20 -4.46 -2.13
N PHE A 142 -15.08 -4.87 -1.55
CA PHE A 142 -14.99 -5.10 -0.12
C PHE A 142 -13.55 -4.99 0.40
N ARG A 143 -13.42 -4.83 1.70
CA ARG A 143 -12.14 -4.82 2.40
C ARG A 143 -11.60 -6.25 2.53
N THR A 144 -10.32 -6.44 2.23
CA THR A 144 -9.61 -7.69 2.48
C THR A 144 -8.20 -7.46 2.99
N ARG A 145 -7.63 -8.46 3.67
CA ARG A 145 -6.21 -8.53 4.00
C ARG A 145 -5.49 -9.64 3.22
N LYS A 146 -6.25 -10.47 2.51
CA LYS A 146 -5.70 -11.54 1.67
C LYS A 146 -5.70 -11.09 0.22
N ILE A 147 -4.58 -11.21 -0.43
CA ILE A 147 -4.44 -11.03 -1.88
C ILE A 147 -4.45 -12.41 -2.51
N ILE A 148 -5.39 -12.66 -3.40
CA ILE A 148 -5.55 -13.93 -4.11
C ILE A 148 -5.31 -13.67 -5.59
N LYS A 149 -4.44 -14.45 -6.22
CA LYS A 149 -4.16 -14.37 -7.67
C LYS A 149 -5.29 -15.03 -8.46
N ASN A 150 -6.42 -14.35 -8.61
CA ASN A 150 -7.61 -14.82 -9.35
C ASN A 150 -8.14 -13.78 -10.35
N GLY A 151 -7.29 -12.80 -10.74
CA GLY A 151 -7.69 -11.72 -11.63
C GLY A 151 -8.42 -10.56 -10.95
N SER A 152 -8.64 -10.61 -9.63
CA SER A 152 -9.21 -9.48 -8.87
C SER A 152 -8.23 -8.33 -8.75
N SER A 153 -8.74 -7.09 -8.76
CA SER A 153 -7.94 -5.88 -8.57
C SER A 153 -7.91 -5.48 -7.09
N TYR A 154 -6.74 -5.09 -6.61
CA TYR A 154 -6.51 -4.70 -5.22
C TYR A 154 -5.98 -3.27 -5.16
N TYR A 155 -6.56 -2.44 -4.29
CA TYR A 155 -6.20 -1.04 -4.09
C TYR A 155 -5.76 -0.82 -2.63
N GLY A 156 -4.65 -0.16 -2.45
CA GLY A 156 -3.98 -0.01 -1.15
C GLY A 156 -2.57 -0.59 -1.19
N PRO A 157 -1.93 -0.96 -0.09
CA PRO A 157 -2.47 -1.15 1.26
C PRO A 157 -2.79 0.15 2.00
N TYR A 158 -3.83 0.15 2.83
CA TYR A 158 -4.23 1.30 3.63
C TYR A 158 -3.61 1.22 5.03
N SER A 159 -2.73 2.14 5.38
CA SER A 159 -2.16 2.28 6.72
C SER A 159 -3.17 2.84 7.72
N HIS A 160 -4.09 3.71 7.26
CA HIS A 160 -5.10 4.38 8.07
C HIS A 160 -6.50 3.84 7.75
N LEU A 161 -7.07 3.05 8.67
CA LEU A 161 -8.38 2.41 8.49
C LEU A 161 -9.54 3.39 8.27
N PRO A 162 -9.66 4.52 9.01
CA PRO A 162 -10.73 5.48 8.78
C PRO A 162 -10.75 6.02 7.35
N SER A 163 -9.61 6.31 6.74
CA SER A 163 -9.54 6.76 5.33
C SER A 163 -10.07 5.69 4.37
N MET A 164 -9.71 4.42 4.58
CA MET A 164 -10.23 3.32 3.79
C MET A 164 -11.75 3.19 3.89
N TYR A 165 -12.30 3.29 5.10
CA TYR A 165 -13.75 3.23 5.29
C TYR A 165 -14.47 4.42 4.67
N ALA A 166 -13.88 5.64 4.75
CA ALA A 166 -14.43 6.82 4.11
C ALA A 166 -14.57 6.64 2.58
N VAL A 167 -13.55 6.03 1.94
CA VAL A 167 -13.61 5.69 0.51
C VAL A 167 -14.69 4.65 0.22
N LEU A 168 -14.77 3.57 1.01
CA LEU A 168 -15.79 2.54 0.83
C LEU A 168 -17.21 3.09 1.03
N ASP A 169 -17.40 3.97 2.00
CA ASP A 169 -18.71 4.59 2.27
C ASP A 169 -19.07 5.58 1.15
N LEU A 170 -18.11 6.37 0.64
CA LEU A 170 -18.31 7.20 -0.54
C LEU A 170 -18.81 6.36 -1.73
N ILE A 171 -18.12 5.26 -2.04
CA ILE A 171 -18.48 4.36 -3.14
C ILE A 171 -19.90 3.80 -2.95
N LYS A 172 -20.27 3.37 -1.75
CA LYS A 172 -21.62 2.86 -1.45
C LYS A 172 -22.73 3.90 -1.57
N HIS A 173 -22.42 5.17 -1.30
CA HIS A 173 -23.38 6.27 -1.47
C HIS A 173 -23.53 6.69 -2.93
N LEU A 174 -22.44 6.61 -3.72
CA LEU A 174 -22.44 6.99 -5.12
C LEU A 174 -23.07 5.93 -6.03
N TYR A 175 -22.89 4.65 -5.71
CA TYR A 175 -23.24 3.54 -6.60
C TYR A 175 -24.05 2.46 -5.89
N PRO A 176 -25.20 2.03 -6.48
CA PRO A 176 -26.02 0.95 -5.91
C PRO A 176 -25.41 -0.43 -6.23
N LEU A 177 -24.39 -0.82 -5.48
CA LEU A 177 -23.63 -2.05 -5.69
C LEU A 177 -24.19 -3.23 -4.91
N ARG A 178 -24.04 -4.42 -5.48
CA ARG A 178 -24.36 -5.66 -4.75
C ARG A 178 -23.37 -5.91 -3.62
N THR A 179 -23.90 -6.41 -2.49
CA THR A 179 -23.10 -6.86 -1.34
C THR A 179 -23.22 -8.38 -1.11
N CYS A 180 -24.19 -9.03 -1.76
CA CYS A 180 -24.51 -10.44 -1.58
C CYS A 180 -23.43 -11.38 -2.14
N ASN A 181 -23.32 -12.59 -1.56
CA ASN A 181 -22.37 -13.63 -1.97
C ASN A 181 -22.94 -14.60 -3.01
N LEU A 182 -24.06 -14.24 -3.68
CA LEU A 182 -24.69 -15.08 -4.68
C LEU A 182 -23.79 -15.21 -5.92
N ASN A 183 -23.76 -16.41 -6.51
CA ASN A 183 -23.08 -16.62 -7.79
C ASN A 183 -23.98 -16.13 -8.94
N LEU A 184 -23.78 -14.89 -9.35
CA LEU A 184 -24.54 -14.22 -10.40
C LEU A 184 -23.94 -14.52 -11.79
N SER A 185 -23.84 -15.80 -12.15
CA SER A 185 -23.49 -16.15 -13.54
C SER A 185 -24.68 -15.88 -14.47
N PRO A 186 -24.44 -15.64 -15.78
CA PRO A 186 -25.48 -15.40 -16.75
C PRO A 186 -26.55 -16.54 -16.78
N GLU A 187 -26.10 -17.79 -16.57
CA GLU A 187 -26.99 -18.97 -16.55
C GLU A 187 -27.92 -18.93 -15.33
N ASN A 188 -27.40 -18.61 -14.15
CA ASN A 188 -28.17 -18.56 -12.91
C ASN A 188 -29.22 -17.44 -12.92
N ILE A 189 -28.86 -16.29 -13.53
CA ILE A 189 -29.80 -15.16 -13.69
C ILE A 189 -30.91 -15.51 -14.65
N ARG A 190 -30.57 -16.06 -15.84
CA ARG A 190 -31.55 -16.52 -16.84
C ARG A 190 -32.49 -17.61 -16.30
N ALA A 191 -31.98 -18.47 -15.45
CA ALA A 191 -32.76 -19.52 -14.79
C ALA A 191 -33.69 -19.00 -13.68
N GLY A 192 -33.69 -17.69 -13.39
CA GLY A 192 -34.59 -17.09 -12.39
C GLY A 192 -34.33 -17.58 -10.95
N LYS A 193 -33.11 -18.01 -10.63
CA LYS A 193 -32.77 -18.62 -9.33
C LYS A 193 -32.84 -17.67 -8.15
N PHE A 194 -32.93 -16.37 -8.39
CA PHE A 194 -32.80 -15.36 -7.34
C PHE A 194 -34.06 -14.52 -7.22
N LYS A 195 -34.25 -13.95 -6.02
CA LYS A 195 -35.29 -12.95 -5.74
C LYS A 195 -34.61 -11.66 -5.25
N VAL A 196 -35.30 -10.52 -5.42
CA VAL A 196 -34.83 -9.24 -4.87
C VAL A 196 -34.73 -9.32 -3.33
N CYS A 197 -33.71 -8.73 -2.79
CA CYS A 197 -33.43 -8.71 -1.37
C CYS A 197 -33.71 -7.31 -0.77
N LEU A 198 -33.56 -7.18 0.56
CA LEU A 198 -33.73 -5.91 1.25
C LEU A 198 -32.90 -4.77 0.67
N GLU A 199 -31.63 -5.04 0.29
CA GLU A 199 -30.73 -4.03 -0.28
C GLU A 199 -31.30 -3.40 -1.57
N TYR A 200 -32.07 -4.15 -2.35
CA TYR A 200 -32.77 -3.61 -3.51
C TYR A 200 -33.92 -2.67 -3.08
N HIS A 201 -34.74 -3.09 -2.12
CA HIS A 201 -35.89 -2.28 -1.65
C HIS A 201 -35.45 -0.98 -1.01
N ILE A 202 -34.33 -0.96 -0.31
CA ILE A 202 -33.75 0.27 0.28
C ILE A 202 -32.82 1.02 -0.71
N LYS A 203 -32.85 0.68 -2.01
CA LYS A 203 -32.12 1.32 -3.11
C LYS A 203 -30.59 1.31 -2.98
N LYS A 204 -30.02 0.43 -2.16
CA LYS A 204 -28.58 0.23 -2.04
C LYS A 204 -28.00 -0.73 -3.10
N CYS A 205 -28.87 -1.46 -3.79
CA CYS A 205 -28.52 -2.37 -4.89
C CYS A 205 -29.54 -2.19 -6.01
N ALA A 206 -29.10 -2.20 -7.27
CA ALA A 206 -29.98 -2.06 -8.43
C ALA A 206 -30.56 -3.40 -8.95
N GLY A 207 -30.40 -4.50 -8.23
CA GLY A 207 -31.02 -5.79 -8.53
C GLY A 207 -30.43 -6.56 -9.74
N PRO A 208 -29.10 -6.61 -9.92
CA PRO A 208 -28.49 -7.37 -11.03
C PRO A 208 -28.81 -8.86 -10.99
N CYS A 209 -29.15 -9.42 -9.80
CA CYS A 209 -29.48 -10.82 -9.61
C CYS A 209 -30.79 -11.25 -10.32
N VAL A 210 -31.66 -10.31 -10.61
CA VAL A 210 -32.95 -10.56 -11.31
C VAL A 210 -33.03 -9.83 -12.65
N GLY A 211 -31.90 -9.33 -13.17
CA GLY A 211 -31.81 -8.66 -14.46
C GLY A 211 -32.33 -7.22 -14.51
N LEU A 212 -32.62 -6.61 -13.36
CA LEU A 212 -33.10 -5.20 -13.30
C LEU A 212 -32.00 -4.18 -13.60
N GLN A 213 -30.74 -4.56 -13.48
CA GLN A 213 -29.58 -3.77 -13.92
C GLN A 213 -28.81 -4.57 -14.98
N SER A 214 -28.50 -3.90 -16.11
CA SER A 214 -27.69 -4.52 -17.16
C SER A 214 -26.27 -4.76 -16.69
N HIS A 215 -25.61 -5.76 -17.27
CA HIS A 215 -24.20 -6.03 -16.99
C HIS A 215 -23.30 -4.86 -17.42
N GLU A 216 -23.60 -4.24 -18.56
CA GLU A 216 -22.84 -3.11 -19.09
C GLU A 216 -22.90 -1.89 -18.18
N ASP A 217 -24.09 -1.52 -17.70
CA ASP A 217 -24.24 -0.39 -16.78
C ASP A 217 -23.60 -0.66 -15.43
N TYR A 218 -23.61 -1.91 -14.97
CA TYR A 218 -22.91 -2.29 -13.75
C TYR A 218 -21.39 -2.13 -13.92
N LEU A 219 -20.82 -2.59 -15.05
CA LEU A 219 -19.39 -2.46 -15.31
C LEU A 219 -18.94 -1.02 -15.49
N LYS A 220 -19.74 -0.13 -16.10
CA LYS A 220 -19.45 1.32 -16.13
C LYS A 220 -19.30 1.88 -14.73
N ASN A 221 -20.20 1.53 -13.81
CA ASN A 221 -20.06 1.92 -12.40
C ASN A 221 -18.75 1.40 -11.77
N ILE A 222 -18.38 0.14 -12.08
CA ILE A 222 -17.13 -0.46 -11.59
C ILE A 222 -15.89 0.29 -12.11
N ASP A 223 -15.90 0.72 -13.37
CA ASP A 223 -14.77 1.44 -13.96
C ASP A 223 -14.63 2.85 -13.36
N GLU A 224 -15.74 3.57 -13.16
CA GLU A 224 -15.73 4.84 -12.43
C GLU A 224 -15.18 4.66 -10.99
N ILE A 225 -15.58 3.59 -10.30
CA ILE A 225 -15.09 3.26 -8.96
C ILE A 225 -13.59 2.95 -8.96
N LYS A 226 -13.08 2.24 -9.96
CA LYS A 226 -11.64 1.98 -10.09
C LYS A 226 -10.85 3.29 -10.21
N GLU A 227 -11.37 4.30 -10.93
CA GLU A 227 -10.73 5.61 -11.03
C GLU A 227 -10.75 6.35 -9.67
N ILE A 228 -11.85 6.30 -8.92
CA ILE A 228 -11.90 6.81 -7.53
C ILE A 228 -10.83 6.13 -6.66
N LEU A 229 -10.71 4.81 -6.76
CA LEU A 229 -9.75 4.02 -5.98
C LEU A 229 -8.29 4.27 -6.37
N LYS A 230 -8.03 4.72 -7.60
CA LYS A 230 -6.70 5.19 -8.05
C LYS A 230 -6.39 6.62 -7.58
N GLY A 231 -7.36 7.35 -7.02
CA GLY A 231 -7.22 8.74 -6.60
C GLY A 231 -7.59 9.78 -7.67
N ASN A 232 -8.07 9.37 -8.84
CA ASN A 232 -8.43 10.25 -9.96
C ASN A 232 -9.80 10.94 -9.74
N THR A 233 -10.00 11.50 -8.54
CA THR A 233 -11.26 12.13 -8.15
C THR A 233 -11.53 13.45 -8.91
N GLN A 234 -10.49 14.14 -9.40
CA GLN A 234 -10.65 15.36 -10.20
C GLN A 234 -11.29 15.09 -11.55
N ASP A 235 -10.85 14.03 -12.22
CA ASP A 235 -11.39 13.68 -13.54
C ASP A 235 -12.85 13.26 -13.43
N ILE A 236 -13.19 12.52 -12.36
CA ILE A 236 -14.58 12.13 -12.10
C ILE A 236 -15.44 13.34 -11.76
N SER A 237 -14.94 14.29 -10.94
CA SER A 237 -15.66 15.55 -10.68
C SER A 237 -15.96 16.30 -11.96
N ARG A 238 -14.99 16.39 -12.88
CA ARG A 238 -15.17 17.04 -14.20
C ARG A 238 -16.23 16.33 -15.05
N MET A 239 -16.13 15.02 -15.19
CA MET A 239 -17.12 14.22 -15.92
C MET A 239 -18.55 14.37 -15.35
N LEU A 240 -18.69 14.43 -14.02
CA LEU A 240 -20.00 14.63 -13.39
C LEU A 240 -20.57 16.03 -13.70
N VAL A 241 -19.74 17.07 -13.71
CA VAL A 241 -20.16 18.44 -14.09
C VAL A 241 -20.61 18.49 -15.54
N GLU A 242 -19.84 17.91 -16.46
CA GLU A 242 -20.18 17.83 -17.88
C GLU A 242 -21.52 17.11 -18.08
N LYS A 243 -21.70 15.94 -17.47
CA LYS A 243 -22.94 15.16 -17.54
C LYS A 243 -24.14 15.88 -16.91
N MET A 244 -23.91 16.61 -15.82
CA MET A 244 -24.96 17.44 -15.22
C MET A 244 -25.44 18.55 -16.17
N GLN A 245 -24.51 19.19 -16.89
CA GLN A 245 -24.84 20.22 -17.88
C GLN A 245 -25.58 19.66 -19.09
N GLU A 246 -25.17 18.48 -19.59
CA GLU A 246 -25.87 17.78 -20.68
C GLU A 246 -27.32 17.49 -20.31
N LEU A 247 -27.53 16.89 -19.12
CA LEU A 247 -28.89 16.56 -18.63
C LEU A 247 -29.76 17.81 -18.41
N ALA A 248 -29.14 18.91 -17.93
CA ALA A 248 -29.84 20.18 -17.76
C ALA A 248 -30.25 20.77 -19.12
N ASN A 249 -29.42 20.69 -20.14
CA ASN A 249 -29.72 21.15 -21.52
C ASN A 249 -30.86 20.28 -22.14
N GLU A 250 -30.93 19.00 -21.78
CA GLU A 250 -32.02 18.10 -22.18
C GLU A 250 -33.29 18.28 -21.31
N MET A 251 -33.33 19.24 -20.40
CA MET A 251 -34.43 19.51 -19.47
C MET A 251 -34.75 18.34 -18.51
N LYS A 252 -33.78 17.41 -18.30
CA LYS A 252 -33.89 16.28 -17.37
C LYS A 252 -33.41 16.66 -15.96
N PHE A 253 -34.08 17.60 -15.34
CA PHE A 253 -33.61 18.24 -14.09
C PHE A 253 -33.52 17.26 -12.91
N GLU A 254 -34.40 16.26 -12.80
CA GLU A 254 -34.33 15.25 -11.74
C GLU A 254 -33.06 14.35 -11.86
N GLU A 255 -32.67 14.00 -13.10
CA GLU A 255 -31.45 13.24 -13.33
C GLU A 255 -30.19 14.12 -13.08
N ALA A 256 -30.23 15.37 -13.54
CA ALA A 256 -29.18 16.35 -13.28
C ALA A 256 -28.96 16.57 -11.76
N GLN A 257 -30.07 16.62 -10.98
CA GLN A 257 -30.00 16.75 -9.52
C GLN A 257 -29.30 15.54 -8.87
N LYS A 258 -29.57 14.33 -9.31
CA LYS A 258 -28.88 13.11 -8.81
C LYS A 258 -27.38 13.15 -9.10
N ILE A 259 -26.98 13.65 -10.28
CA ILE A 259 -25.55 13.82 -10.64
C ILE A 259 -24.91 14.90 -9.76
N LYS A 260 -25.61 16.00 -9.49
CA LYS A 260 -25.15 17.05 -8.58
C LYS A 260 -24.90 16.53 -7.17
N GLU A 261 -25.77 15.68 -6.65
CA GLU A 261 -25.59 15.06 -5.34
C GLU A 261 -24.33 14.18 -5.30
N LYS A 262 -24.08 13.39 -6.34
CA LYS A 262 -22.84 12.62 -6.49
C LYS A 262 -21.60 13.54 -6.51
N TYR A 263 -21.63 14.60 -7.28
CA TYR A 263 -20.54 15.59 -7.34
C TYR A 263 -20.23 16.20 -5.97
N LEU A 264 -21.27 16.62 -5.23
CA LEU A 264 -21.10 17.20 -3.90
C LEU A 264 -20.50 16.21 -2.89
N LEU A 265 -20.84 14.92 -2.98
CA LEU A 265 -20.25 13.87 -2.15
C LEU A 265 -18.74 13.70 -2.43
N ILE A 266 -18.33 13.74 -3.70
CA ILE A 266 -16.92 13.66 -4.09
C ILE A 266 -16.15 14.90 -3.62
N GLU A 267 -16.67 16.10 -3.80
CA GLU A 267 -16.04 17.34 -3.33
C GLU A 267 -15.91 17.39 -1.79
N ASN A 268 -16.93 16.96 -1.08
CA ASN A 268 -16.87 16.80 0.38
C ASN A 268 -15.83 15.76 0.82
N TYR A 269 -15.66 14.69 0.06
CA TYR A 269 -14.61 13.73 0.31
C TYR A 269 -13.23 14.33 0.05
N ARG A 270 -13.04 15.03 -1.07
CA ARG A 270 -11.79 15.72 -1.40
C ARG A 270 -11.37 16.72 -0.34
N SER A 271 -12.26 17.62 0.07
CA SER A 271 -11.96 18.63 1.10
C SER A 271 -11.52 18.02 2.44
N LYS A 272 -12.11 16.88 2.83
CA LYS A 272 -11.68 16.13 4.02
C LYS A 272 -10.39 15.36 3.80
N SER A 273 -10.12 14.91 2.56
CA SER A 273 -8.95 14.14 2.18
C SER A 273 -7.73 15.02 1.94
N GLU A 274 -7.87 16.27 1.49
CA GLU A 274 -6.76 17.22 1.37
C GLU A 274 -6.10 17.52 2.72
N VAL A 275 -6.84 17.46 3.82
CA VAL A 275 -6.28 17.51 5.19
C VAL A 275 -5.48 16.24 5.54
N VAL A 276 -5.72 15.11 4.85
CA VAL A 276 -5.09 13.80 5.10
C VAL A 276 -4.17 13.36 3.97
N SER A 277 -4.35 13.85 2.74
CA SER A 277 -3.88 13.26 1.49
C SER A 277 -2.67 13.92 0.81
N SER A 278 -1.94 14.81 1.46
CA SER A 278 -0.55 15.09 0.99
C SER A 278 0.36 13.85 0.98
N VAL A 279 -0.23 12.68 1.29
CA VAL A 279 0.44 11.44 1.63
C VAL A 279 0.14 10.26 0.70
N LEU A 280 -0.94 10.27 -0.10
CA LEU A 280 -1.40 9.05 -0.78
C LEU A 280 -1.02 8.93 -2.28
N HIS A 281 -0.19 9.82 -2.83
CA HIS A 281 -0.02 9.91 -4.29
C HIS A 281 0.91 8.87 -4.95
N ASN A 282 1.62 7.98 -4.23
CA ASN A 282 2.63 7.12 -4.87
C ASN A 282 2.72 5.66 -4.39
N ILE A 283 1.68 5.08 -3.80
CA ILE A 283 1.79 3.72 -3.20
C ILE A 283 1.44 2.58 -4.18
N CYS A 284 0.96 2.86 -5.37
CA CYS A 284 0.38 1.83 -6.27
C CYS A 284 1.38 1.00 -7.10
N LEU A 285 2.69 1.26 -7.08
CA LEU A 285 3.59 0.73 -8.10
C LEU A 285 4.62 -0.32 -7.65
N LEU A 286 4.67 -0.75 -6.40
CA LEU A 286 5.73 -1.66 -5.93
C LEU A 286 5.35 -3.14 -5.79
N TYR A 287 4.18 -3.58 -6.26
CA TYR A 287 3.73 -4.95 -6.04
C TYR A 287 3.64 -5.85 -7.29
N THR A 288 4.12 -5.40 -8.47
CA THR A 288 3.92 -6.17 -9.71
C THR A 288 5.17 -6.78 -10.34
N SER A 289 6.38 -6.63 -9.81
CA SER A 289 7.57 -7.07 -10.54
C SER A 289 8.46 -8.16 -9.94
N ASP A 290 8.32 -8.58 -8.67
CA ASP A 290 9.34 -9.47 -8.07
C ASP A 290 8.82 -10.82 -7.53
N ALA A 291 7.82 -11.42 -8.14
CA ALA A 291 7.39 -12.77 -7.78
C ALA A 291 7.39 -13.76 -8.96
N ALA A 292 8.09 -13.48 -10.05
CA ALA A 292 8.07 -14.32 -11.25
C ALA A 292 9.40 -15.00 -11.63
N ASP A 293 10.49 -14.73 -10.92
CA ASP A 293 11.78 -15.35 -11.23
C ASP A 293 12.42 -16.00 -10.00
N ASP A 294 11.82 -17.07 -9.49
CA ASP A 294 12.52 -18.10 -8.71
C ASP A 294 11.63 -19.35 -8.57
N MET A 295 11.58 -20.14 -9.64
CA MET A 295 11.42 -21.59 -9.61
C MET A 295 12.11 -22.21 -10.82
#